data_5b3adcb5021d71a017133c91dae06966
#
_entry.id   5b3adcb5021d71a017133c91dae06966
#
_cell.length_a   1.000
_cell.length_b   1.000
_cell.length_c   1.000
_cell.angle_alpha   90.00
_cell.angle_beta   90.00
_cell.angle_gamma   90.00
#
_symmetry.space_group_name_H-M   'P 1'
#
loop_
_entity.id
_entity.type
_entity.pdbx_description
1 polymer ?
#
loop_
_entity_poly.entity_id
_entity_poly.type
_entity_poly.pdbx_seq_one_letter_code
_entity_poly.pdbx_strand_id
1 'polypeptide(L)'
;MFSFQSWTKADDIRDFEIEGMSIGDSLLDYYSKEEIKISKRNYFQDQRKYYVVGIKNNLKKYEAVDLYLKTGDKNYTIKTIAGMITMDLKKCLAMKKDISKEFDKIFNNLIIDDFTRSHEYDKTGKSKQYQRIYSFGNG
;
A
#
# COMPACT_ATOMS: atom_id res chain seq x y z
N MET A 1 27.58 28.26 2.26
CA MET A 1 26.90 27.70 1.08
C MET A 1 25.61 27.03 1.56
N PHE A 2 24.49 27.72 1.48
CA PHE A 2 23.21 27.16 1.88
C PHE A 2 22.68 26.29 0.71
N SER A 3 22.67 24.97 0.89
CA SER A 3 21.99 24.07 -0.02
C SER A 3 20.47 24.25 0.16
N PHE A 4 19.83 24.93 -0.75
CA PHE A 4 18.38 24.84 -0.89
C PHE A 4 18.07 23.42 -1.38
N GLN A 5 17.74 22.51 -0.44
CA GLN A 5 16.98 21.34 -0.80
C GLN A 5 15.62 21.84 -1.31
N SER A 6 15.46 21.89 -2.63
CA SER A 6 14.15 22.02 -3.23
C SER A 6 13.34 20.82 -2.75
N TRP A 7 12.34 21.08 -1.96
CA TRP A 7 11.28 20.12 -1.69
C TRP A 7 10.61 19.88 -3.04
N THR A 8 11.05 18.85 -3.76
CA THR A 8 10.32 18.35 -4.90
C THR A 8 8.97 17.91 -4.36
N LYS A 9 7.90 18.60 -4.79
CA LYS A 9 6.53 18.15 -4.57
C LYS A 9 6.50 16.69 -4.98
N ALA A 10 6.02 15.81 -4.11
CA ALA A 10 5.74 14.43 -4.46
C ALA A 10 4.63 14.44 -5.53
N ASP A 11 5.03 14.40 -6.78
CA ASP A 11 4.11 14.39 -7.92
C ASP A 11 3.80 12.97 -8.40
N ASP A 12 4.36 11.95 -7.69
CA ASP A 12 4.29 10.55 -8.10
C ASP A 12 3.98 9.65 -6.91
N ILE A 13 3.17 8.61 -7.13
CA ILE A 13 2.86 7.57 -6.14
C ILE A 13 4.14 6.87 -5.61
N ARG A 14 5.23 6.91 -6.35
CA ARG A 14 6.55 6.38 -5.98
C ARG A 14 7.19 7.11 -4.80
N ASP A 15 6.74 8.34 -4.50
CA ASP A 15 7.21 9.11 -3.35
C ASP A 15 6.50 8.72 -2.05
N PHE A 16 5.49 7.83 -2.14
CA PHE A 16 4.79 7.32 -0.99
C PHE A 16 5.41 6.00 -0.53
N GLU A 17 5.78 5.95 0.75
CA GLU A 17 6.47 4.80 1.36
C GLU A 17 5.63 4.10 2.43
N ILE A 18 5.70 2.78 2.45
CA ILE A 18 5.24 1.94 3.56
C ILE A 18 6.44 1.13 4.07
N GLU A 19 6.82 1.32 5.32
CA GLU A 19 8.01 0.70 5.94
C GLU A 19 9.32 0.98 5.17
N GLY A 20 9.41 2.15 4.54
CA GLY A 20 10.57 2.54 3.73
C GLY A 20 10.62 1.94 2.33
N MET A 21 9.57 1.23 1.90
CA MET A 21 9.44 0.63 0.57
C MET A 21 8.44 1.41 -0.27
N SER A 22 8.74 1.60 -1.54
CA SER A 22 7.88 2.30 -2.51
C SER A 22 7.48 1.44 -3.71
N ILE A 23 6.41 1.82 -4.38
CA ILE A 23 6.05 1.26 -5.68
C ILE A 23 7.16 1.58 -6.67
N GLY A 24 7.64 0.57 -7.40
CA GLY A 24 8.74 0.68 -8.35
C GLY A 24 10.10 0.23 -7.81
N ASP A 25 10.26 0.13 -6.49
CA ASP A 25 11.47 -0.41 -5.89
C ASP A 25 11.67 -1.89 -6.24
N SER A 26 12.92 -2.34 -6.18
CA SER A 26 13.22 -3.78 -6.17
C SER A 26 13.06 -4.33 -4.77
N LEU A 27 12.25 -5.36 -4.60
CA LEU A 27 12.11 -6.03 -3.30
C LEU A 27 13.43 -6.66 -2.82
N LEU A 28 14.37 -6.91 -3.75
CA LEU A 28 15.71 -7.41 -3.44
C LEU A 28 16.59 -6.40 -2.69
N ASP A 29 16.24 -5.11 -2.70
CA ASP A 29 16.95 -4.09 -1.92
C ASP A 29 16.66 -4.21 -0.42
N TYR A 30 15.60 -4.95 -0.06
CA TYR A 30 15.10 -5.10 1.32
C TYR A 30 15.18 -6.53 1.84
N TYR A 31 15.00 -7.53 0.97
CA TYR A 31 14.89 -8.95 1.33
C TYR A 31 15.65 -9.83 0.35
N SER A 32 16.23 -10.92 0.86
CA SER A 32 16.86 -11.94 0.02
C SER A 32 15.82 -12.73 -0.81
N LYS A 33 16.27 -13.39 -1.86
CA LYS A 33 15.40 -14.26 -2.68
C LYS A 33 14.76 -15.38 -1.87
N GLU A 34 15.47 -15.92 -0.90
CA GLU A 34 15.01 -16.96 0.00
C GLU A 34 13.88 -16.47 0.89
N GLU A 35 14.02 -15.28 1.49
CA GLU A 35 12.96 -14.66 2.30
C GLU A 35 11.73 -14.36 1.47
N ILE A 36 11.89 -13.82 0.28
CA ILE A 36 10.78 -13.56 -0.66
C ILE A 36 10.04 -14.85 -1.01
N LYS A 37 10.77 -15.93 -1.29
CA LYS A 37 10.20 -17.22 -1.63
C LYS A 37 9.39 -17.84 -0.49
N ILE A 38 9.92 -17.78 0.73
CA ILE A 38 9.23 -18.29 1.93
C ILE A 38 7.99 -17.46 2.26
N SER A 39 8.03 -16.16 2.03
CA SER A 39 6.96 -15.21 2.32
C SER A 39 5.90 -15.12 1.22
N LYS A 40 6.07 -15.86 0.14
CA LYS A 40 5.11 -15.90 -0.97
C LYS A 40 3.79 -16.51 -0.51
N ARG A 41 2.68 -15.82 -0.81
CA ARG A 41 1.32 -16.25 -0.47
C ARG A 41 0.51 -16.53 -1.72
N ASN A 42 -0.35 -17.55 -1.62
CA ASN A 42 -1.21 -18.00 -2.71
C ASN A 42 -2.63 -17.46 -2.50
N TYR A 43 -2.82 -16.14 -2.64
CA TYR A 43 -4.15 -15.53 -2.52
C TYR A 43 -5.01 -15.62 -3.77
N PHE A 44 -4.40 -15.80 -4.94
CA PHE A 44 -5.12 -15.81 -6.20
C PHE A 44 -5.18 -17.22 -6.79
N GLN A 45 -6.33 -17.60 -7.30
CA GLN A 45 -6.47 -18.82 -8.08
C GLN A 45 -5.65 -18.76 -9.38
N ASP A 46 -5.40 -17.57 -9.90
CA ASP A 46 -4.59 -17.33 -11.09
C ASP A 46 -3.32 -16.54 -10.74
N GLN A 47 -2.24 -17.22 -10.42
CA GLN A 47 -0.92 -16.63 -10.16
C GLN A 47 -0.10 -16.37 -11.43
N ARG A 48 -0.71 -16.53 -12.62
CA ARG A 48 0.02 -16.35 -13.90
C ARG A 48 0.53 -14.94 -14.10
N LYS A 49 -0.16 -13.92 -13.60
CA LYS A 49 0.23 -12.52 -13.77
C LYS A 49 0.95 -11.93 -12.56
N TYR A 50 0.42 -12.14 -11.37
CA TYR A 50 0.92 -11.56 -10.12
C TYR A 50 0.91 -12.55 -8.98
N TYR A 51 1.80 -12.34 -8.03
CA TYR A 51 1.82 -13.05 -6.75
C TYR A 51 2.03 -12.07 -5.60
N VAL A 52 1.72 -12.49 -4.38
CA VAL A 52 1.83 -11.69 -3.16
C VAL A 52 2.97 -12.21 -2.30
N VAL A 53 3.76 -11.29 -1.78
CA VAL A 53 4.75 -11.54 -0.72
C VAL A 53 4.25 -10.85 0.54
N GLY A 54 3.99 -11.62 1.60
CA GLY A 54 3.48 -11.09 2.86
C GLY A 54 4.57 -11.03 3.92
N ILE A 55 4.91 -9.84 4.38
CA ILE A 55 5.89 -9.58 5.42
C ILE A 55 5.20 -9.31 6.75
N LYS A 56 5.67 -9.95 7.82
CA LYS A 56 5.15 -9.76 9.18
C LYS A 56 6.22 -9.46 10.22
N ASN A 57 7.49 -9.69 9.88
CA ASN A 57 8.60 -9.54 10.81
C ASN A 57 9.36 -8.24 10.54
N ASN A 58 9.94 -7.66 11.59
CA ASN A 58 10.80 -6.48 11.53
C ASN A 58 10.12 -5.22 10.96
N LEU A 59 8.80 -5.13 11.07
CA LEU A 59 8.03 -3.94 10.70
C LEU A 59 8.00 -2.97 11.88
N LYS A 60 8.02 -1.66 11.59
CA LYS A 60 8.07 -0.59 12.60
C LYS A 60 6.67 -0.06 12.93
N LYS A 61 5.80 0.04 11.94
CA LYS A 61 4.50 0.72 12.04
C LYS A 61 3.34 -0.24 11.78
N TYR A 62 3.49 -1.17 10.86
CA TYR A 62 2.43 -2.09 10.44
C TYR A 62 2.60 -3.48 11.05
N GLU A 63 1.51 -4.20 11.22
CA GLU A 63 1.52 -5.61 11.67
C GLU A 63 1.84 -6.57 10.53
N ALA A 64 1.47 -6.18 9.33
CA ALA A 64 1.78 -6.90 8.11
C ALA A 64 1.84 -5.94 6.91
N VAL A 65 2.65 -6.31 5.92
CA VAL A 65 2.70 -5.63 4.62
C VAL A 65 2.58 -6.69 3.53
N ASP A 66 1.65 -6.50 2.62
CA ASP A 66 1.51 -7.31 1.41
C ASP A 66 2.04 -6.55 0.21
N LEU A 67 2.92 -7.21 -0.53
CA LEU A 67 3.61 -6.69 -1.70
C LEU A 67 3.20 -7.51 -2.92
N TYR A 68 2.73 -6.85 -3.96
CA TYR A 68 2.30 -7.49 -5.21
C TYR A 68 3.38 -7.34 -6.27
N LEU A 69 3.85 -8.46 -6.78
CA LEU A 69 4.91 -8.54 -7.79
C LEU A 69 4.39 -9.26 -9.04
N LYS A 70 4.93 -8.87 -10.19
CA LYS A 70 4.61 -9.53 -11.47
C LYS A 70 5.37 -10.85 -11.57
N THR A 71 4.67 -11.90 -11.96
CA THR A 71 5.26 -13.22 -12.20
C THR A 71 6.29 -13.13 -13.33
N GLY A 72 7.47 -13.69 -13.12
CA GLY A 72 8.56 -13.70 -14.10
C GLY A 72 9.40 -12.41 -14.13
N ASP A 73 9.08 -11.40 -13.32
CA ASP A 73 9.92 -10.21 -13.17
C ASP A 73 11.18 -10.56 -12.37
N LYS A 74 12.34 -10.54 -13.06
CA LYS A 74 13.65 -10.86 -12.46
C LYS A 74 14.15 -9.78 -11.50
N ASN A 75 13.61 -8.57 -11.60
CA ASN A 75 13.96 -7.43 -10.76
C ASN A 75 13.13 -7.38 -9.48
N TYR A 76 12.12 -8.24 -9.35
CA TYR A 76 11.21 -8.24 -8.19
C TYR A 76 10.60 -6.86 -7.89
N THR A 77 10.18 -6.16 -8.94
CA THR A 77 9.64 -4.79 -8.84
C THR A 77 8.32 -4.79 -8.10
N ILE A 78 8.21 -3.98 -7.06
CA ILE A 78 6.98 -3.76 -6.29
C ILE A 78 5.97 -3.04 -7.16
N LYS A 79 4.81 -3.67 -7.42
CA LYS A 79 3.71 -3.11 -8.23
C LYS A 79 2.59 -2.54 -7.38
N THR A 80 2.37 -3.12 -6.21
CA THR A 80 1.40 -2.64 -5.22
C THR A 80 1.93 -2.94 -3.84
N ILE A 81 1.67 -2.06 -2.90
CA ILE A 81 2.03 -2.21 -1.50
C ILE A 81 0.82 -1.91 -0.62
N ALA A 82 0.56 -2.78 0.37
CA ALA A 82 -0.52 -2.62 1.32
C ALA A 82 -0.03 -2.87 2.74
N GLY A 83 -0.11 -1.86 3.60
CA GLY A 83 0.14 -1.99 5.03
C GLY A 83 -1.14 -2.32 5.79
N MET A 84 -1.06 -3.25 6.74
CA MET A 84 -2.17 -3.68 7.58
C MET A 84 -1.86 -3.41 9.04
N ILE A 85 -2.82 -2.85 9.74
CA ILE A 85 -2.75 -2.58 11.18
C ILE A 85 -4.13 -2.76 11.80
N THR A 86 -4.17 -3.36 12.99
CA THR A 86 -5.41 -3.55 13.76
C THR A 86 -5.49 -2.51 14.87
N MET A 87 -6.62 -1.83 14.96
CA MET A 87 -6.87 -0.85 16.02
C MET A 87 -8.37 -0.67 16.26
N ASP A 88 -8.75 0.04 17.31
CA ASP A 88 -10.14 0.40 17.51
C ASP A 88 -10.64 1.35 16.41
N LEU A 89 -11.96 1.32 16.17
CA LEU A 89 -12.59 2.07 15.08
C LEU A 89 -12.31 3.57 15.16
N LYS A 90 -12.33 4.16 16.35
CA LYS A 90 -12.11 5.60 16.53
C LYS A 90 -10.70 6.00 16.06
N LYS A 91 -9.69 5.25 16.48
CA LYS A 91 -8.30 5.47 16.07
C LYS A 91 -8.12 5.22 14.57
N CYS A 92 -8.74 4.16 14.04
CA CYS A 92 -8.71 3.84 12.63
C CYS A 92 -9.27 4.99 11.76
N LEU A 93 -10.43 5.54 12.11
CA LEU A 93 -11.03 6.65 11.38
C LEU A 93 -10.21 7.94 11.50
N ALA A 94 -9.59 8.19 12.67
CA ALA A 94 -8.68 9.32 12.86
C ALA A 94 -7.43 9.18 11.97
N MET A 95 -6.81 8.00 11.95
CA MET A 95 -5.66 7.70 11.10
C MET A 95 -6.01 7.81 9.61
N LYS A 96 -7.16 7.27 9.18
CA LYS A 96 -7.67 7.43 7.81
C LYS A 96 -7.76 8.91 7.42
N LYS A 97 -8.31 9.74 8.31
CA LYS A 97 -8.46 11.19 8.07
C LYS A 97 -7.09 11.88 7.93
N ASP A 98 -6.13 11.54 8.77
CA ASP A 98 -4.80 12.15 8.73
C ASP A 98 -4.03 11.75 7.48
N ILE A 99 -4.04 10.46 7.11
CA ILE A 99 -3.48 9.97 5.84
C ILE A 99 -4.15 10.68 4.65
N SER A 100 -5.49 10.81 4.66
CA SER A 100 -6.22 11.49 3.59
C SER A 100 -5.79 12.95 3.43
N LYS A 101 -5.56 13.67 4.53
CA LYS A 101 -5.06 15.05 4.47
C LYS A 101 -3.66 15.16 3.87
N GLU A 102 -2.79 14.18 4.16
CA GLU A 102 -1.45 14.14 3.57
C GLU A 102 -1.51 13.86 2.07
N PHE A 103 -2.34 12.90 1.65
CA PHE A 103 -2.57 12.63 0.22
C PHE A 103 -3.16 13.85 -0.51
N ASP A 104 -4.15 14.52 0.09
CA ASP A 104 -4.77 15.72 -0.50
C ASP A 104 -3.75 16.86 -0.68
N LYS A 105 -2.68 16.92 0.11
CA LYS A 105 -1.61 17.91 -0.03
C LYS A 105 -0.59 17.53 -1.11
N ILE A 106 -0.32 16.24 -1.26
CA ILE A 106 0.71 15.69 -2.15
C ILE A 106 0.19 15.62 -3.58
N PHE A 107 -1.03 15.12 -3.74
CA PHE A 107 -1.62 14.84 -5.05
C PHE A 107 -2.68 15.87 -5.41
N ASN A 108 -2.43 16.63 -6.47
CA ASN A 108 -3.39 17.54 -7.08
C ASN A 108 -4.11 16.83 -8.24
N ASN A 109 -5.37 17.19 -8.48
CA ASN A 109 -6.17 16.72 -9.62
C ASN A 109 -6.45 15.20 -9.65
N LEU A 110 -6.59 14.57 -8.49
CA LEU A 110 -7.05 13.19 -8.40
C LEU A 110 -8.58 13.11 -8.41
N ILE A 111 -9.08 12.01 -8.95
CA ILE A 111 -10.45 11.57 -8.73
C ILE A 111 -10.51 10.93 -7.37
N ILE A 112 -11.39 11.41 -6.49
CA ILE A 112 -11.53 10.91 -5.12
C ILE A 112 -12.91 10.32 -4.96
N ASP A 113 -12.97 9.01 -4.64
CA ASP A 113 -14.17 8.32 -4.22
C ASP A 113 -14.10 8.04 -2.71
N ASP A 114 -15.01 8.60 -1.94
CA ASP A 114 -15.12 8.38 -0.49
C ASP A 114 -16.47 7.78 -0.16
N PHE A 115 -16.48 6.55 0.33
CA PHE A 115 -17.72 5.85 0.60
C PHE A 115 -17.63 4.89 1.79
N THR A 116 -18.80 4.60 2.34
CA THR A 116 -18.98 3.59 3.39
C THR A 116 -19.97 2.56 2.89
N ARG A 117 -19.63 1.29 3.02
CA ARG A 117 -20.50 0.17 2.68
C ARG A 117 -20.44 -0.94 3.71
N SER A 118 -21.46 -1.81 3.73
CA SER A 118 -21.40 -3.04 4.51
C SER A 118 -20.40 -4.01 3.88
N HIS A 119 -19.69 -4.76 4.73
CA HIS A 119 -18.76 -5.80 4.27
C HIS A 119 -19.54 -6.91 3.57
N GLU A 120 -19.17 -7.26 2.35
CA GLU A 120 -19.94 -8.21 1.50
C GLU A 120 -20.11 -9.62 2.09
N TYR A 121 -19.12 -10.06 2.89
CA TYR A 121 -19.17 -11.38 3.55
C TYR A 121 -19.87 -11.35 4.91
N ASP A 122 -20.20 -10.18 5.45
CA ASP A 122 -20.92 -10.06 6.72
C ASP A 122 -22.43 -9.92 6.49
N LYS A 123 -23.14 -11.04 6.50
CA LYS A 123 -24.60 -11.08 6.36
C LYS A 123 -25.36 -10.37 7.46
N THR A 124 -24.72 -10.09 8.62
CA THR A 124 -25.35 -9.34 9.71
C THR A 124 -25.38 -7.84 9.45
N GLY A 125 -24.58 -7.34 8.50
CA GLY A 125 -24.45 -5.92 8.16
C GLY A 125 -23.79 -5.06 9.22
N LYS A 126 -23.23 -5.66 10.29
CA LYS A 126 -22.54 -4.96 11.38
C LYS A 126 -21.15 -4.49 10.97
N SER A 127 -20.45 -5.25 10.13
CA SER A 127 -19.13 -4.89 9.60
C SER A 127 -19.25 -3.83 8.52
N LYS A 128 -18.52 -2.75 8.66
CA LYS A 128 -18.50 -1.62 7.72
C LYS A 128 -17.11 -1.45 7.11
N GLN A 129 -17.10 -1.09 5.84
CA GLN A 129 -15.89 -0.64 5.13
C GLN A 129 -15.98 0.87 4.91
N TYR A 130 -14.97 1.60 5.39
CA TYR A 130 -14.80 3.04 5.18
C TYR A 130 -13.64 3.24 4.21
N GLN A 131 -13.95 3.50 2.95
CA GLN A 131 -12.95 3.57 1.88
C GLN A 131 -12.82 4.98 1.33
N ARG A 132 -11.59 5.38 1.03
CA ARG A 132 -11.25 6.55 0.23
C ARG A 132 -10.25 6.11 -0.82
N ILE A 133 -10.62 6.26 -2.07
CA ILE A 133 -9.84 5.83 -3.24
C ILE A 133 -9.37 7.07 -3.98
N TYR A 134 -8.10 7.13 -4.28
CA TYR A 134 -7.48 8.14 -5.11
C TYR A 134 -7.11 7.51 -6.44
N SER A 135 -7.62 8.07 -7.53
CA SER A 135 -7.36 7.57 -8.87
C SER A 135 -6.74 8.66 -9.73
N PHE A 136 -5.67 8.32 -10.43
CA PHE A 136 -5.12 9.18 -11.47
C PHE A 136 -6.01 9.08 -12.71
N GLY A 137 -6.55 10.21 -13.17
CA GLY A 137 -7.31 10.25 -14.41
C GLY A 137 -6.39 9.90 -15.59
N ASN A 138 -6.74 8.89 -16.38
CA ASN A 138 -5.99 8.34 -17.51
C ASN A 138 -4.95 7.28 -17.14
N GLY A 139 -5.40 6.18 -16.61
CA GLY A 139 -4.67 4.92 -16.66
C GLY A 139 -5.43 3.95 -17.54
#